data_fc8bf0e5c7068b38c25a0dc924844128
#
_entry.id   fc8bf0e5c7068b38c25a0dc924844128
#
_cell.length_a   1.000
_cell.length_b   1.000
_cell.length_c   1.000
_cell.angle_alpha   90.00
_cell.angle_beta   90.00
_cell.angle_gamma   90.00
#
_symmetry.space_group_name_H-M   'P 1'
#
loop_
_entity.id
_entity.type
_entity.pdbx_description
1 polymer ?
#
loop_
_entity_poly.entity_id
_entity_poly.type
_entity_poly.pdbx_seq_one_letter_code
_entity_poly.pdbx_strand_id
1 'polypeptide(L)'
;WVQGALHGDEQATPDGVMHLVEMVLSDLELANRVELMVVPIANPDGYALAMRQSASGMDLNRDMMMRQGPENQMIMSVFNEFRPEVALDFHEYRPYRSDFTEIGSRGVTAYYDNMFLGSSNVNIPEVLRAEIAAYVDGAARAAATWGYRTHDYFVPEDDRGSMRMRLGSASSRSTATNYALHNCVSALIETRGVGQGRSALKRRVHSMAIIGLAFVQKAAADPDRLRAVLDAAHRDPMGPVIELSQPIEQRRYTFIDLAKRDTASYGFATRNYAQMQPRVRRPKPKYYALDKSALTPELIRSGLLVNQETKSLNQKAMAYEVTQRTEGLGANNQRTQKVLCTLVSTTITGEFVIISMDDLPARLWYELFEPELDNSLVRNGLIECSIGKQLPYYAIYE
;
A
#
# COMPACT_ATOMS: atom_id res chain seq x y z
N TRP A 1 -10.92 9.52 -4.42
CA TRP A 1 -10.97 8.99 -3.05
C TRP A 1 -10.02 9.75 -2.14
N VAL A 2 -10.49 10.19 -1.00
CA VAL A 2 -9.64 10.77 0.05
C VAL A 2 -10.08 10.28 1.42
N GLN A 3 -9.12 9.81 2.22
CA GLN A 3 -9.40 9.31 3.57
C GLN A 3 -8.39 9.82 4.59
N GLY A 4 -8.80 9.79 5.87
CA GLY A 4 -7.97 10.08 7.02
C GLY A 4 -8.33 9.20 8.21
N ALA A 5 -7.56 9.30 9.28
CA ALA A 5 -7.73 8.57 10.53
C ALA A 5 -7.88 7.04 10.36
N LEU A 6 -7.11 6.45 9.46
CA LEU A 6 -6.95 4.99 9.41
C LEU A 6 -6.22 4.50 10.69
N HIS A 7 -5.27 5.28 11.20
CA HIS A 7 -4.78 5.15 12.56
C HIS A 7 -5.41 6.22 13.45
N GLY A 8 -6.02 5.81 14.55
CA GLY A 8 -6.81 6.72 15.38
C GLY A 8 -5.97 7.73 16.19
N ASP A 9 -4.68 7.52 16.38
CA ASP A 9 -3.77 8.45 17.03
C ASP A 9 -3.25 9.59 16.12
N GLU A 10 -3.67 9.59 14.85
CA GLU A 10 -3.31 10.58 13.83
C GLU A 10 -4.39 11.66 13.70
N GLN A 11 -4.53 12.44 14.76
CA GLN A 11 -5.71 13.24 15.07
C GLN A 11 -5.98 14.45 14.16
N ALA A 12 -4.99 14.92 13.35
CA ALA A 12 -5.20 16.04 12.44
C ALA A 12 -5.70 15.62 11.06
N THR A 13 -5.70 14.33 10.75
CA THR A 13 -6.00 13.84 9.40
C THR A 13 -7.47 14.06 9.00
N PRO A 14 -8.50 13.90 9.86
CA PRO A 14 -9.88 14.26 9.52
C PRO A 14 -10.05 15.74 9.16
N ASP A 15 -9.42 16.62 9.94
CA ASP A 15 -9.46 18.06 9.66
C ASP A 15 -8.76 18.39 8.33
N GLY A 16 -7.65 17.69 8.01
CA GLY A 16 -6.96 17.82 6.73
C GLY A 16 -7.82 17.40 5.55
N VAL A 17 -8.53 16.28 5.67
CA VAL A 17 -9.50 15.80 4.68
C VAL A 17 -10.62 16.82 4.48
N MET A 18 -11.24 17.29 5.57
CA MET A 18 -12.34 18.24 5.48
C MET A 18 -11.92 19.61 4.95
N HIS A 19 -10.70 20.07 5.28
CA HIS A 19 -10.18 21.31 4.72
C HIS A 19 -9.88 21.19 3.21
N LEU A 20 -9.42 20.03 2.74
CA LEU A 20 -9.32 19.76 1.30
C LEU A 20 -10.70 19.86 0.61
N VAL A 21 -11.74 19.27 1.20
CA VAL A 21 -13.12 19.34 0.67
C VAL A 21 -13.58 20.80 0.58
N GLU A 22 -13.36 21.58 1.65
CA GLU A 22 -13.66 23.03 1.68
C GLU A 22 -12.96 23.78 0.54
N MET A 23 -11.66 23.52 0.32
CA MET A 23 -10.89 24.17 -0.76
C MET A 23 -11.43 23.79 -2.15
N VAL A 24 -11.78 22.51 -2.38
CA VAL A 24 -12.36 22.08 -3.66
C VAL A 24 -13.71 22.70 -3.89
N LEU A 25 -14.60 22.74 -2.87
CA LEU A 25 -15.93 23.34 -2.99
C LEU A 25 -15.89 24.86 -3.14
N SER A 26 -14.82 25.52 -2.70
CA SER A 26 -14.62 26.97 -2.87
C SER A 26 -14.22 27.35 -4.30
N ASP A 27 -13.77 26.38 -5.10
CA ASP A 27 -13.48 26.51 -6.53
C ASP A 27 -14.55 25.77 -7.35
N LEU A 28 -15.60 26.46 -7.74
CA LEU A 28 -16.76 25.87 -8.45
C LEU A 28 -16.36 25.24 -9.80
N GLU A 29 -15.36 25.77 -10.48
CA GLU A 29 -14.88 25.18 -11.74
C GLU A 29 -14.24 23.81 -11.45
N LEU A 30 -13.39 23.72 -10.44
CA LEU A 30 -12.78 22.46 -10.01
C LEU A 30 -13.81 21.48 -9.50
N ALA A 31 -14.73 21.94 -8.65
CA ALA A 31 -15.78 21.09 -8.05
C ALA A 31 -16.70 20.45 -9.11
N ASN A 32 -16.97 21.14 -10.23
CA ASN A 32 -17.76 20.60 -11.34
C ASN A 32 -17.01 19.60 -12.23
N ARG A 33 -15.70 19.40 -12.01
CA ARG A 33 -14.86 18.51 -12.82
C ARG A 33 -14.45 17.23 -12.12
N VAL A 34 -14.79 17.07 -10.85
CA VAL A 34 -14.37 15.92 -10.04
C VAL A 34 -15.51 15.36 -9.22
N GLU A 35 -15.50 14.07 -9.01
CA GLU A 35 -16.31 13.41 -7.99
C GLU A 35 -15.39 13.01 -6.84
N LEU A 36 -15.76 13.37 -5.61
CA LEU A 36 -14.99 13.05 -4.41
C LEU A 36 -15.76 12.08 -3.51
N MET A 37 -15.18 10.90 -3.31
CA MET A 37 -15.54 10.03 -2.20
C MET A 37 -14.65 10.36 -1.00
N VAL A 38 -15.28 10.71 0.12
CA VAL A 38 -14.61 11.26 1.30
C VAL A 38 -14.85 10.38 2.52
N VAL A 39 -13.76 9.89 3.14
CA VAL A 39 -13.79 9.10 4.38
C VAL A 39 -12.95 9.82 5.44
N PRO A 40 -13.50 10.79 6.16
CA PRO A 40 -12.72 11.60 7.11
C PRO A 40 -12.15 10.78 8.25
N ILE A 41 -12.88 9.79 8.74
CA ILE A 41 -12.51 8.93 9.87
C ILE A 41 -12.72 7.47 9.48
N ALA A 42 -11.65 6.81 9.02
CA ALA A 42 -11.67 5.41 8.59
C ALA A 42 -11.70 4.42 9.77
N ASN A 43 -11.23 4.84 10.96
CA ASN A 43 -11.18 4.07 12.20
C ASN A 43 -11.84 4.86 13.33
N PRO A 44 -13.18 4.87 13.44
CA PRO A 44 -13.88 5.71 14.39
C PRO A 44 -13.57 5.37 15.85
N ASP A 45 -13.45 4.11 16.19
CA ASP A 45 -13.19 3.68 17.57
C ASP A 45 -11.74 4.04 17.98
N GLY A 46 -10.77 3.76 17.13
CA GLY A 46 -9.38 4.16 17.36
C GLY A 46 -9.24 5.67 17.45
N TYR A 47 -9.95 6.43 16.60
CA TYR A 47 -9.93 7.89 16.61
C TYR A 47 -10.51 8.47 17.92
N ALA A 48 -11.64 7.94 18.39
CA ALA A 48 -12.26 8.36 19.64
C ALA A 48 -11.36 8.14 20.87
N LEU A 49 -10.53 7.08 20.83
CA LEU A 49 -9.61 6.71 21.90
C LEU A 49 -8.19 7.22 21.68
N ALA A 50 -7.92 7.92 20.58
CA ALA A 50 -6.57 8.33 20.14
C ALA A 50 -5.58 7.13 20.11
N MET A 51 -6.04 5.98 19.67
CA MET A 51 -5.27 4.74 19.54
C MET A 51 -5.00 4.41 18.07
N ARG A 52 -3.80 3.92 17.78
CA ARG A 52 -3.43 3.53 16.41
C ARG A 52 -4.33 2.44 15.85
N GLN A 53 -4.58 1.41 16.65
CA GLN A 53 -5.35 0.23 16.25
C GLN A 53 -6.86 0.49 16.26
N SER A 54 -7.60 -0.37 15.57
CA SER A 54 -9.06 -0.45 15.67
C SER A 54 -9.51 -1.05 17.01
N ALA A 55 -10.82 -1.08 17.27
CA ALA A 55 -11.39 -1.69 18.47
C ALA A 55 -10.98 -3.15 18.67
N SER A 56 -10.72 -3.88 17.60
CA SER A 56 -10.23 -5.27 17.64
C SER A 56 -8.72 -5.40 17.93
N GLY A 57 -8.01 -4.29 18.11
CA GLY A 57 -6.55 -4.26 18.29
C GLY A 57 -5.76 -4.41 17.00
N MET A 58 -6.40 -4.31 15.84
CA MET A 58 -5.77 -4.49 14.53
C MET A 58 -5.19 -3.18 14.00
N ASP A 59 -3.97 -3.24 13.45
CA ASP A 59 -3.42 -2.18 12.60
C ASP A 59 -4.05 -2.30 11.20
N LEU A 60 -4.99 -1.41 10.89
CA LEU A 60 -5.73 -1.43 9.63
C LEU A 60 -4.83 -1.25 8.41
N ASN A 61 -3.72 -0.50 8.54
CA ASN A 61 -2.73 -0.33 7.47
C ASN A 61 -1.76 -1.53 7.33
N ARG A 62 -2.12 -2.68 7.94
CA ARG A 62 -1.49 -4.00 7.77
C ARG A 62 -2.49 -5.07 7.34
N ASP A 63 -3.77 -4.69 7.24
CA ASP A 63 -4.88 -5.60 6.98
C ASP A 63 -5.56 -5.37 5.61
N MET A 64 -5.12 -4.39 4.81
CA MET A 64 -5.74 -4.06 3.51
C MET A 64 -5.81 -5.24 2.53
N MET A 65 -4.87 -6.19 2.63
CA MET A 65 -4.87 -7.40 1.79
C MET A 65 -5.82 -8.47 2.30
N MET A 66 -5.83 -8.71 3.62
CA MET A 66 -6.57 -9.84 4.21
C MET A 66 -7.98 -9.45 4.64
N ARG A 67 -8.25 -8.17 4.86
CA ARG A 67 -9.56 -7.60 5.19
C ARG A 67 -10.26 -8.35 6.34
N GLN A 68 -9.51 -8.64 7.39
CA GLN A 68 -10.04 -9.34 8.56
C GLN A 68 -10.83 -8.38 9.47
N GLY A 69 -10.45 -7.09 9.49
CA GLY A 69 -11.15 -6.03 10.19
C GLY A 69 -12.41 -5.57 9.44
N PRO A 70 -13.53 -5.34 10.15
CA PRO A 70 -14.77 -4.85 9.53
C PRO A 70 -14.60 -3.49 8.86
N GLU A 71 -13.72 -2.63 9.39
CA GLU A 71 -13.40 -1.33 8.82
C GLU A 71 -12.83 -1.49 7.40
N ASN A 72 -11.82 -2.34 7.22
CA ASN A 72 -11.22 -2.59 5.90
C ASN A 72 -12.16 -3.32 4.94
N GLN A 73 -13.04 -4.18 5.43
CA GLN A 73 -14.10 -4.79 4.60
C GLN A 73 -15.02 -3.71 4.04
N MET A 74 -15.48 -2.78 4.89
CA MET A 74 -16.37 -1.67 4.48
C MET A 74 -15.63 -0.72 3.53
N ILE A 75 -14.44 -0.25 3.90
CA ILE A 75 -13.63 0.66 3.07
C ILE A 75 -13.43 0.07 1.67
N MET A 76 -13.00 -1.19 1.58
CA MET A 76 -12.72 -1.80 0.29
C MET A 76 -13.99 -2.17 -0.50
N SER A 77 -15.11 -2.41 0.17
CA SER A 77 -16.41 -2.58 -0.52
C SER A 77 -16.79 -1.29 -1.26
N VAL A 78 -16.77 -0.15 -0.57
CA VAL A 78 -17.09 1.15 -1.16
C VAL A 78 -16.03 1.58 -2.19
N PHE A 79 -14.74 1.34 -1.92
CA PHE A 79 -13.66 1.63 -2.86
C PHE A 79 -13.83 0.88 -4.19
N ASN A 80 -14.17 -0.41 -4.14
CA ASN A 80 -14.38 -1.24 -5.31
C ASN A 80 -15.67 -0.87 -6.09
N GLU A 81 -16.67 -0.34 -5.42
CA GLU A 81 -17.88 0.19 -6.06
C GLU A 81 -17.61 1.53 -6.74
N PHE A 82 -16.96 2.46 -6.03
CA PHE A 82 -16.65 3.81 -6.53
C PHE A 82 -15.57 3.81 -7.62
N ARG A 83 -14.57 2.92 -7.55
CA ARG A 83 -13.46 2.75 -8.52
C ARG A 83 -12.71 4.06 -8.82
N PRO A 84 -12.09 4.69 -7.82
CA PRO A 84 -11.43 5.97 -8.01
C PRO A 84 -10.22 5.87 -8.95
N GLU A 85 -10.01 6.87 -9.80
CA GLU A 85 -8.78 7.03 -10.58
C GLU A 85 -7.62 7.52 -9.71
N VAL A 86 -7.92 8.28 -8.65
CA VAL A 86 -6.92 8.82 -7.72
C VAL A 86 -7.34 8.58 -6.28
N ALA A 87 -6.44 8.11 -5.43
CA ALA A 87 -6.68 7.86 -4.02
C ALA A 87 -5.59 8.44 -3.13
N LEU A 88 -6.01 9.17 -2.10
CA LEU A 88 -5.14 9.75 -1.08
C LEU A 88 -5.51 9.21 0.29
N ASP A 89 -4.49 8.85 1.07
CA ASP A 89 -4.61 8.45 2.46
C ASP A 89 -3.76 9.37 3.34
N PHE A 90 -4.42 10.19 4.16
CA PHE A 90 -3.74 11.12 5.05
C PHE A 90 -3.40 10.45 6.37
N HIS A 91 -2.12 10.46 6.68
CA HIS A 91 -1.51 9.93 7.88
C HIS A 91 -0.68 10.99 8.62
N GLU A 92 -0.32 10.66 9.85
CA GLU A 92 0.66 11.41 10.61
C GLU A 92 1.77 10.51 11.12
N TYR A 93 3.00 10.93 10.96
CA TYR A 93 4.16 10.23 11.52
C TYR A 93 4.63 10.83 12.86
N ARG A 94 5.29 10.00 13.65
CA ARG A 94 5.89 10.38 14.92
C ARG A 94 7.25 11.06 14.70
N PRO A 95 7.38 12.39 14.96
CA PRO A 95 8.66 13.10 14.77
C PRO A 95 9.73 12.74 15.80
N TYR A 96 9.32 12.32 17.00
CA TYR A 96 10.20 11.87 18.07
C TYR A 96 10.09 10.35 18.18
N ARG A 97 11.15 9.64 17.85
CA ARG A 97 11.21 8.18 17.87
C ARG A 97 12.33 7.73 18.81
N SER A 98 12.19 6.57 19.44
CA SER A 98 13.24 6.00 20.31
C SER A 98 14.55 5.74 19.55
N ASP A 99 14.45 5.25 18.32
CA ASP A 99 15.59 5.01 17.44
C ASP A 99 16.32 6.31 17.02
N PHE A 100 15.66 7.46 17.01
CA PHE A 100 16.29 8.75 16.74
C PHE A 100 17.18 9.28 17.89
N THR A 101 17.06 8.71 19.09
CA THR A 101 17.93 9.05 20.22
C THR A 101 19.39 8.62 20.03
N GLU A 102 19.63 7.65 19.15
CA GLU A 102 20.95 7.11 18.85
C GLU A 102 21.70 7.92 17.77
N ILE A 103 21.03 8.88 17.11
CA ILE A 103 21.62 9.71 16.06
C ILE A 103 22.17 11.00 16.67
N GLY A 104 23.45 11.30 16.42
CA GLY A 104 24.12 12.46 17.02
C GLY A 104 24.41 12.28 18.51
N SER A 105 24.75 13.38 19.21
CA SER A 105 25.17 13.31 20.61
C SER A 105 24.03 13.40 21.64
N ARG A 106 22.84 13.89 21.24
CA ARG A 106 21.64 14.04 22.10
C ARG A 106 20.37 13.61 21.37
N GLY A 107 20.50 12.86 20.29
CA GLY A 107 19.39 12.50 19.43
C GLY A 107 18.97 13.59 18.45
N VAL A 108 18.03 13.23 17.60
CA VAL A 108 17.45 14.11 16.57
C VAL A 108 15.92 14.03 16.59
N THR A 109 15.28 14.98 15.89
CA THR A 109 13.86 14.88 15.53
C THR A 109 13.70 15.09 14.02
N ALA A 110 12.62 14.57 13.47
CA ALA A 110 12.35 14.67 12.05
C ALA A 110 12.29 16.14 11.58
N TYR A 111 12.80 16.40 10.39
CA TYR A 111 12.90 17.74 9.81
C TYR A 111 11.70 18.10 8.93
N TYR A 112 11.15 17.13 8.21
CA TYR A 112 10.16 17.36 7.17
C TYR A 112 8.75 17.59 7.72
N ASP A 113 7.98 18.46 7.05
CA ASP A 113 6.57 18.69 7.38
C ASP A 113 5.71 17.53 6.88
N ASN A 114 5.99 17.07 5.66
CA ASN A 114 5.29 15.96 5.03
C ASN A 114 6.27 14.99 4.37
N MET A 115 5.94 13.71 4.39
CA MET A 115 6.63 12.67 3.61
C MET A 115 5.62 11.93 2.74
N PHE A 116 6.05 11.54 1.53
CA PHE A 116 5.19 10.86 0.57
C PHE A 116 5.55 9.39 0.47
N LEU A 117 4.55 8.53 0.55
CA LEU A 117 4.66 7.13 0.20
C LEU A 117 3.83 6.86 -1.05
N GLY A 118 4.46 6.99 -2.23
CA GLY A 118 3.99 6.37 -3.45
C GLY A 118 4.35 4.89 -3.46
N SER A 119 3.67 4.08 -4.25
CA SER A 119 3.98 2.65 -4.30
C SER A 119 5.21 2.35 -5.14
N SER A 120 6.13 1.59 -4.57
CA SER A 120 7.30 1.03 -5.25
C SER A 120 7.13 -0.46 -5.60
N ASN A 121 5.95 -1.03 -5.45
CA ASN A 121 5.69 -2.43 -5.78
C ASN A 121 5.83 -2.66 -7.29
N VAL A 122 6.68 -3.61 -7.67
CA VAL A 122 7.03 -3.87 -9.08
C VAL A 122 5.96 -4.69 -9.84
N ASN A 123 4.93 -5.19 -9.15
CA ASN A 123 3.75 -5.76 -9.78
C ASN A 123 2.75 -4.67 -10.26
N ILE A 124 2.95 -3.42 -9.83
CA ILE A 124 2.27 -2.27 -10.41
C ILE A 124 2.99 -1.89 -11.72
N PRO A 125 2.28 -1.74 -12.84
CA PRO A 125 2.87 -1.39 -14.12
C PRO A 125 3.71 -0.12 -14.07
N GLU A 126 4.81 -0.09 -14.81
CA GLU A 126 5.74 1.05 -14.79
C GLU A 126 5.08 2.36 -15.18
N VAL A 127 4.16 2.33 -16.15
CA VAL A 127 3.42 3.52 -16.59
C VAL A 127 2.60 4.14 -15.43
N LEU A 128 2.00 3.30 -14.57
CA LEU A 128 1.25 3.77 -13.41
C LEU A 128 2.19 4.25 -12.30
N ARG A 129 3.31 3.55 -12.04
CA ARG A 129 4.31 4.01 -11.06
C ARG A 129 4.91 5.37 -11.45
N ALA A 130 5.19 5.58 -12.74
CA ALA A 130 5.66 6.85 -13.26
C ALA A 130 4.61 7.98 -13.07
N GLU A 131 3.33 7.68 -13.29
CA GLU A 131 2.25 8.64 -13.06
C GLU A 131 2.10 8.97 -11.58
N ILE A 132 2.14 7.97 -10.68
CA ILE A 132 2.13 8.18 -9.22
C ILE A 132 3.29 9.13 -8.83
N ALA A 133 4.50 8.89 -9.33
CA ALA A 133 5.64 9.76 -9.06
C ALA A 133 5.41 11.20 -9.56
N ALA A 134 4.82 11.37 -10.74
CA ALA A 134 4.51 12.70 -11.30
C ALA A 134 3.44 13.45 -10.47
N TYR A 135 2.50 12.74 -9.85
CA TYR A 135 1.54 13.33 -8.89
C TYR A 135 2.23 13.77 -7.60
N VAL A 136 3.05 12.89 -7.02
CA VAL A 136 3.84 13.19 -5.82
C VAL A 136 4.76 14.39 -6.02
N ASP A 137 5.50 14.44 -7.14
CA ASP A 137 6.38 15.55 -7.48
C ASP A 137 5.61 16.86 -7.65
N GLY A 138 4.43 16.82 -8.27
CA GLY A 138 3.54 17.99 -8.41
C GLY A 138 3.09 18.52 -7.06
N ALA A 139 2.66 17.63 -6.16
CA ALA A 139 2.23 17.98 -4.82
C ALA A 139 3.39 18.47 -3.93
N ALA A 140 4.59 17.91 -4.08
CA ALA A 140 5.79 18.39 -3.37
C ALA A 140 6.14 19.83 -3.80
N ARG A 141 6.06 20.14 -5.10
CA ARG A 141 6.25 21.52 -5.59
C ARG A 141 5.17 22.47 -5.05
N ALA A 142 3.90 22.05 -5.05
CA ALA A 142 2.82 22.85 -4.49
C ALA A 142 3.03 23.12 -2.99
N ALA A 143 3.40 22.10 -2.22
CA ALA A 143 3.73 22.26 -0.79
C ALA A 143 4.91 23.23 -0.58
N ALA A 144 5.93 23.16 -1.42
CA ALA A 144 7.12 24.03 -1.32
C ALA A 144 6.79 25.52 -1.55
N THR A 145 5.80 25.88 -2.38
CA THR A 145 5.35 27.28 -2.55
C THR A 145 4.79 27.90 -1.26
N TRP A 146 4.32 27.05 -0.34
CA TRP A 146 3.84 27.44 1.00
C TRP A 146 4.93 27.30 2.07
N GLY A 147 6.17 27.00 1.70
CA GLY A 147 7.27 26.82 2.63
C GLY A 147 7.20 25.51 3.45
N TYR A 148 6.47 24.51 2.95
CA TYR A 148 6.45 23.16 3.55
C TYR A 148 7.63 22.34 3.02
N ARG A 149 8.29 21.63 3.92
CA ARG A 149 9.44 20.77 3.61
C ARG A 149 8.94 19.34 3.39
N THR A 150 9.25 18.79 2.26
CA THR A 150 8.79 17.46 1.86
C THR A 150 9.96 16.51 1.61
N HIS A 151 9.70 15.21 1.69
CA HIS A 151 10.64 14.14 1.35
C HIS A 151 9.87 12.86 1.02
N ASP A 152 10.52 11.91 0.38
CA ASP A 152 10.00 10.55 0.31
C ASP A 152 9.96 9.92 1.70
N TYR A 153 8.95 9.08 1.94
CA TYR A 153 8.78 8.41 3.22
C TYR A 153 9.96 7.51 3.56
N PHE A 154 10.55 7.71 4.73
CA PHE A 154 11.60 6.85 5.24
C PHE A 154 11.41 6.56 6.74
N VAL A 155 11.87 5.40 7.15
CA VAL A 155 11.89 4.97 8.55
C VAL A 155 13.20 4.26 8.88
N PRO A 156 13.69 4.36 10.12
CA PRO A 156 14.76 3.51 10.62
C PRO A 156 14.34 2.04 10.60
N GLU A 157 15.31 1.18 10.34
CA GLU A 157 15.20 -0.27 10.38
C GLU A 157 16.43 -0.84 11.05
N ASP A 158 16.25 -1.77 12.00
CA ASP A 158 17.38 -2.50 12.59
C ASP A 158 17.92 -3.53 11.60
N ASP A 159 19.21 -3.49 11.37
CA ASP A 159 19.93 -4.50 10.60
C ASP A 159 21.02 -5.14 11.47
N ARG A 160 20.62 -6.10 12.29
CA ARG A 160 21.50 -6.87 13.19
C ARG A 160 22.30 -5.99 14.14
N GLY A 161 21.63 -5.02 14.77
CA GLY A 161 22.23 -4.09 15.71
C GLY A 161 22.87 -2.85 15.05
N SER A 162 22.70 -2.67 13.74
CA SER A 162 23.07 -1.45 13.03
C SER A 162 21.81 -0.75 12.48
N MET A 163 21.72 0.55 12.68
CA MET A 163 20.63 1.33 12.10
C MET A 163 20.88 1.55 10.60
N ARG A 164 19.91 1.21 9.79
CA ARG A 164 19.80 1.64 8.39
C ARG A 164 18.47 2.33 8.15
N MET A 165 18.32 2.94 6.99
CA MET A 165 17.04 3.54 6.59
C MET A 165 16.35 2.65 5.54
N ARG A 166 15.04 2.58 5.63
CA ARG A 166 14.15 2.10 4.59
C ARG A 166 13.47 3.30 3.94
N LEU A 167 13.66 3.47 2.63
CA LEU A 167 13.09 4.55 1.84
C LEU A 167 11.98 3.98 0.94
N GLY A 168 10.76 4.46 1.14
CA GLY A 168 9.57 3.95 0.45
C GLY A 168 9.05 2.61 1.01
N SER A 169 8.13 2.00 0.29
CA SER A 169 7.57 0.67 0.59
C SER A 169 6.98 0.03 -0.67
N ALA A 170 6.99 -1.29 -0.71
CA ALA A 170 6.31 -2.09 -1.72
C ALA A 170 5.22 -3.00 -1.13
N SER A 171 4.89 -2.81 0.16
CA SER A 171 3.98 -3.70 0.87
C SER A 171 2.54 -3.46 0.46
N SER A 172 1.91 -4.47 -0.15
CA SER A 172 0.50 -4.44 -0.56
C SER A 172 -0.50 -4.43 0.62
N ARG A 173 -0.01 -4.61 1.86
CA ARG A 173 -0.82 -4.45 3.07
C ARG A 173 -1.12 -2.99 3.41
N SER A 174 -0.36 -2.03 2.86
CA SER A 174 -0.61 -0.60 3.06
C SER A 174 -1.56 -0.05 2.00
N THR A 175 -2.34 0.96 2.36
CA THR A 175 -3.29 1.64 1.48
C THR A 175 -2.66 2.12 0.19
N ALA A 176 -1.51 2.83 0.24
CA ALA A 176 -0.84 3.36 -0.95
C ALA A 176 -0.55 2.28 -2.01
N THR A 177 -0.04 1.11 -1.58
CA THR A 177 0.25 0.02 -2.51
C THR A 177 -1.01 -0.74 -2.90
N ASN A 178 -1.93 -0.98 -1.95
CA ASN A 178 -3.16 -1.71 -2.21
C ASN A 178 -4.03 -1.00 -3.25
N TYR A 179 -4.24 0.31 -3.10
CA TYR A 179 -5.00 1.11 -4.06
C TYR A 179 -4.33 1.16 -5.44
N ALA A 180 -2.99 1.24 -5.51
CA ALA A 180 -2.29 1.18 -6.78
C ALA A 180 -2.43 -0.19 -7.48
N LEU A 181 -2.48 -1.29 -6.72
CA LEU A 181 -2.78 -2.64 -7.25
C LEU A 181 -4.23 -2.77 -7.76
N HIS A 182 -5.15 -1.88 -7.33
CA HIS A 182 -6.49 -1.71 -7.90
C HIS A 182 -6.52 -0.78 -9.12
N ASN A 183 -5.37 -0.51 -9.74
CA ASN A 183 -5.22 0.33 -10.92
C ASN A 183 -5.60 1.81 -10.67
N CYS A 184 -5.12 2.37 -9.58
CA CYS A 184 -5.41 3.72 -9.13
C CYS A 184 -4.10 4.49 -8.90
N VAL A 185 -4.05 5.78 -9.26
CA VAL A 185 -2.97 6.67 -8.84
C VAL A 185 -3.12 6.90 -7.35
N SER A 186 -2.22 6.37 -6.52
CA SER A 186 -2.38 6.45 -5.08
C SER A 186 -1.12 6.90 -4.35
N ALA A 187 -1.32 7.65 -3.27
CA ALA A 187 -0.27 8.04 -2.35
C ALA A 187 -0.78 8.11 -0.92
N LEU A 188 0.10 7.77 0.01
CA LEU A 188 -0.08 7.99 1.43
C LEU A 188 0.79 9.20 1.83
N ILE A 189 0.18 10.12 2.54
CA ILE A 189 0.80 11.38 2.95
C ILE A 189 1.03 11.34 4.46
N GLU A 190 2.27 11.29 4.86
CA GLU A 190 2.67 11.27 6.26
C GLU A 190 3.00 12.69 6.73
N THR A 191 2.14 13.29 7.52
CA THR A 191 2.36 14.62 8.09
C THR A 191 2.98 14.51 9.49
N ARG A 192 3.87 15.43 9.82
CA ARG A 192 4.54 15.47 11.12
C ARG A 192 3.56 15.78 12.24
N GLY A 193 3.08 14.80 13.05
CA GLY A 193 1.98 15.08 13.96
C GLY A 193 1.80 14.16 15.17
N VAL A 194 2.02 12.86 15.05
CA VAL A 194 1.74 11.93 16.16
C VAL A 194 2.50 12.30 17.44
N GLY A 195 1.75 12.42 18.55
CA GLY A 195 2.28 12.78 19.85
C GLY A 195 2.49 14.28 20.06
N GLN A 196 2.12 15.14 19.10
CA GLN A 196 2.25 16.61 19.23
C GLN A 196 0.97 17.30 19.75
N GLY A 197 -0.11 16.56 19.97
CA GLY A 197 -1.39 17.11 20.40
C GLY A 197 -1.86 18.23 19.46
N ARG A 198 -2.18 19.39 20.00
CA ARG A 198 -2.61 20.58 19.23
C ARG A 198 -1.47 21.42 18.65
N SER A 199 -0.22 21.08 18.93
CA SER A 199 0.92 21.83 18.40
C SER A 199 0.93 21.84 16.89
N ALA A 200 1.08 23.04 16.30
CA ALA A 200 1.10 23.25 14.86
C ALA A 200 -0.12 22.67 14.09
N LEU A 201 -1.28 22.48 14.74
CA LEU A 201 -2.45 21.84 14.12
C LEU A 201 -2.84 22.52 12.80
N LYS A 202 -2.95 23.86 12.78
CA LYS A 202 -3.29 24.60 11.55
C LYS A 202 -2.28 24.34 10.42
N ARG A 203 -0.98 24.28 10.73
CA ARG A 203 0.06 23.97 9.74
C ARG A 203 -0.07 22.54 9.20
N ARG A 204 -0.36 21.58 10.07
CA ARG A 204 -0.56 20.16 9.71
C ARG A 204 -1.75 20.00 8.77
N VAL A 205 -2.91 20.52 9.17
CA VAL A 205 -4.16 20.51 8.40
C VAL A 205 -3.99 21.18 7.05
N HIS A 206 -3.44 22.41 7.03
CA HIS A 206 -3.25 23.15 5.78
C HIS A 206 -2.26 22.47 4.84
N SER A 207 -1.15 21.89 5.33
CA SER A 207 -0.20 21.20 4.46
C SER A 207 -0.80 19.95 3.81
N MET A 208 -1.61 19.18 4.53
CA MET A 208 -2.37 18.04 3.96
C MET A 208 -3.33 18.52 2.86
N ALA A 209 -4.10 19.57 3.13
CA ALA A 209 -5.09 20.09 2.19
C ALA A 209 -4.43 20.62 0.90
N ILE A 210 -3.31 21.37 0.99
CA ILE A 210 -2.54 21.83 -0.19
C ILE A 210 -2.02 20.66 -1.02
N ILE A 211 -1.50 19.63 -0.38
CA ILE A 211 -1.01 18.43 -1.07
C ILE A 211 -2.17 17.74 -1.77
N GLY A 212 -3.29 17.52 -1.06
CA GLY A 212 -4.49 16.90 -1.62
C GLY A 212 -5.07 17.71 -2.79
N LEU A 213 -5.14 19.03 -2.64
CA LEU A 213 -5.63 19.93 -3.71
C LEU A 213 -4.77 19.82 -4.98
N ALA A 214 -3.46 19.70 -4.86
CA ALA A 214 -2.57 19.51 -6.00
C ALA A 214 -2.85 18.19 -6.75
N PHE A 215 -3.18 17.12 -6.05
CA PHE A 215 -3.63 15.86 -6.67
C PHE A 215 -4.97 16.03 -7.40
N VAL A 216 -5.95 16.67 -6.77
CA VAL A 216 -7.28 16.92 -7.38
C VAL A 216 -7.15 17.80 -8.62
N GLN A 217 -6.42 18.91 -8.54
CA GLN A 217 -6.17 19.82 -9.66
C GLN A 217 -5.48 19.12 -10.82
N LYS A 218 -4.47 18.27 -10.54
CA LYS A 218 -3.77 17.53 -11.59
C LYS A 218 -4.70 16.53 -12.28
N ALA A 219 -5.54 15.82 -11.55
CA ALA A 219 -6.53 14.91 -12.12
C ALA A 219 -7.56 15.64 -12.99
N ALA A 220 -8.06 16.79 -12.49
CA ALA A 220 -9.02 17.62 -13.21
C ALA A 220 -8.42 18.31 -14.45
N ALA A 221 -7.12 18.59 -14.46
CA ALA A 221 -6.47 19.30 -15.56
C ALA A 221 -6.46 18.49 -16.87
N ASP A 222 -6.24 17.17 -16.81
CA ASP A 222 -6.17 16.29 -17.98
C ASP A 222 -6.73 14.89 -17.66
N PRO A 223 -8.07 14.76 -17.55
CA PRO A 223 -8.71 13.50 -17.19
C PRO A 223 -8.55 12.42 -18.27
N ASP A 224 -8.45 12.83 -19.55
CA ASP A 224 -8.30 11.87 -20.65
C ASP A 224 -6.91 11.23 -20.64
N ARG A 225 -5.87 12.01 -20.36
CA ARG A 225 -4.53 11.49 -20.17
C ARG A 225 -4.49 10.54 -18.95
N LEU A 226 -5.12 10.91 -17.85
CA LEU A 226 -5.18 10.03 -16.66
C LEU A 226 -5.82 8.68 -17.01
N ARG A 227 -6.99 8.70 -17.67
CA ARG A 227 -7.65 7.47 -18.11
C ARG A 227 -6.77 6.66 -19.07
N ALA A 228 -6.11 7.30 -20.01
CA ALA A 228 -5.21 6.60 -20.94
C ALA A 228 -4.05 5.91 -20.22
N VAL A 229 -3.51 6.48 -19.15
CA VAL A 229 -2.48 5.87 -18.31
C VAL A 229 -3.03 4.65 -17.56
N LEU A 230 -4.21 4.77 -16.94
CA LEU A 230 -4.86 3.68 -16.21
C LEU A 230 -5.22 2.53 -17.16
N ASP A 231 -5.71 2.83 -18.36
CA ASP A 231 -6.00 1.84 -19.40
C ASP A 231 -4.73 1.13 -19.89
N ALA A 232 -3.64 1.85 -20.08
CA ALA A 232 -2.36 1.26 -20.45
C ALA A 232 -1.83 0.35 -19.34
N ALA A 233 -1.96 0.76 -18.08
CA ALA A 233 -1.57 -0.03 -16.92
C ALA A 233 -2.42 -1.30 -16.77
N HIS A 234 -3.73 -1.22 -17.01
CA HIS A 234 -4.61 -2.38 -16.97
C HIS A 234 -4.25 -3.41 -18.06
N ARG A 235 -3.98 -2.95 -19.28
CA ARG A 235 -3.60 -3.81 -20.43
C ARG A 235 -2.15 -4.28 -20.43
N ASP A 236 -1.33 -3.85 -19.47
CA ASP A 236 0.08 -4.27 -19.40
C ASP A 236 0.19 -5.80 -19.35
N PRO A 237 0.94 -6.43 -20.27
CA PRO A 237 1.02 -7.89 -20.43
C PRO A 237 1.93 -8.56 -19.39
N MET A 238 2.57 -7.78 -18.53
CA MET A 238 3.58 -8.29 -17.60
C MET A 238 2.97 -9.20 -16.54
N GLY A 239 3.53 -10.38 -16.37
CA GLY A 239 3.17 -11.32 -15.33
C GLY A 239 3.81 -10.99 -13.97
N PRO A 240 3.52 -11.78 -12.92
CA PRO A 240 3.95 -11.50 -11.56
C PRO A 240 5.46 -11.60 -11.37
N VAL A 241 6.02 -10.68 -10.59
CA VAL A 241 7.39 -10.72 -10.10
C VAL A 241 7.40 -11.44 -8.77
N ILE A 242 8.15 -12.53 -8.67
CA ILE A 242 8.20 -13.39 -7.48
C ILE A 242 9.53 -13.28 -6.73
N GLU A 243 10.55 -12.72 -7.35
CA GLU A 243 11.84 -12.43 -6.71
C GLU A 243 12.37 -11.06 -7.11
N LEU A 244 12.92 -10.33 -6.14
CA LEU A 244 13.43 -8.98 -6.28
C LEU A 244 14.88 -8.88 -5.83
N SER A 245 15.66 -8.03 -6.48
CA SER A 245 16.88 -7.48 -5.89
C SER A 245 16.54 -6.25 -5.06
N GLN A 246 17.19 -6.11 -3.91
CA GLN A 246 17.01 -5.02 -2.98
C GLN A 246 18.36 -4.32 -2.76
N PRO A 247 18.75 -3.38 -3.63
CA PRO A 247 20.03 -2.71 -3.50
C PRO A 247 20.07 -1.87 -2.23
N ILE A 248 21.26 -1.81 -1.62
CA ILE A 248 21.58 -0.93 -0.50
C ILE A 248 22.48 0.17 -1.03
N GLU A 249 22.12 1.43 -0.78
CA GLU A 249 22.91 2.61 -1.14
C GLU A 249 23.29 3.44 0.09
N GLN A 250 24.26 4.32 -0.02
CA GLN A 250 24.56 5.30 1.01
C GLN A 250 23.76 6.59 0.72
N ARG A 251 22.93 7.02 1.69
CA ARG A 251 22.15 8.25 1.58
C ARG A 251 22.30 9.12 2.81
N ARG A 252 22.12 10.42 2.62
CA ARG A 252 22.10 11.40 3.70
C ARG A 252 20.67 11.89 3.92
N TYR A 253 20.31 11.98 5.20
CA TYR A 253 19.00 12.48 5.65
C TYR A 253 19.18 13.68 6.55
N THR A 254 18.33 14.69 6.39
CA THR A 254 18.33 15.89 7.21
C THR A 254 17.39 15.73 8.41
N PHE A 255 17.88 16.08 9.58
CA PHE A 255 17.14 16.08 10.83
C PHE A 255 17.33 17.43 11.55
N ILE A 256 16.55 17.67 12.58
CA ILE A 256 16.83 18.71 13.58
C ILE A 256 17.66 18.04 14.69
N ASP A 257 18.92 18.42 14.81
CA ASP A 257 19.85 17.93 15.83
C ASP A 257 19.57 18.61 17.16
N LEU A 258 19.23 17.84 18.20
CA LEU A 258 18.84 18.38 19.50
C LEU A 258 20.00 18.98 20.30
N ALA A 259 21.22 18.55 20.03
CA ALA A 259 22.40 19.15 20.65
C ALA A 259 22.77 20.50 20.00
N LYS A 260 22.72 20.56 18.69
CA LYS A 260 23.06 21.75 17.90
C LYS A 260 21.94 22.78 17.88
N ARG A 261 20.68 22.35 18.13
CA ARG A 261 19.46 23.16 17.99
C ARG A 261 19.30 23.73 16.57
N ASP A 262 19.80 22.99 15.58
CA ASP A 262 19.81 23.34 14.16
C ASP A 262 19.71 22.08 13.31
N THR A 263 19.57 22.25 12.01
CA THR A 263 19.56 21.14 11.04
C THR A 263 20.94 20.50 10.94
N ALA A 264 20.93 19.17 10.82
CA ALA A 264 22.13 18.40 10.54
C ALA A 264 21.80 17.23 9.61
N SER A 265 22.78 16.82 8.79
CA SER A 265 22.61 15.74 7.84
C SER A 265 23.49 14.55 8.23
N TYR A 266 22.88 13.38 8.35
CA TYR A 266 23.52 12.12 8.72
C TYR A 266 23.44 11.10 7.60
N GLY A 267 24.50 10.30 7.42
CA GLY A 267 24.58 9.27 6.39
C GLY A 267 24.16 7.91 6.94
N PHE A 268 23.39 7.15 6.14
CA PHE A 268 22.93 5.81 6.49
C PHE A 268 22.98 4.88 5.27
N ALA A 269 23.29 3.62 5.51
CA ALA A 269 22.93 2.57 4.57
C ALA A 269 21.41 2.58 4.38
N THR A 270 20.96 2.60 3.15
CA THR A 270 19.54 2.78 2.81
C THR A 270 19.07 1.69 1.87
N ARG A 271 18.01 0.99 2.26
CA ARG A 271 17.23 0.15 1.36
C ARG A 271 16.24 1.02 0.60
N ASN A 272 16.50 1.26 -0.68
CA ASN A 272 15.65 2.10 -1.51
C ASN A 272 14.67 1.23 -2.32
N TYR A 273 13.39 1.28 -1.95
CA TYR A 273 12.35 0.50 -2.60
C TYR A 273 12.06 0.94 -4.04
N ALA A 274 12.29 2.21 -4.38
CA ALA A 274 12.15 2.70 -5.75
C ALA A 274 13.20 2.12 -6.72
N GLN A 275 14.29 1.57 -6.18
CA GLN A 275 15.36 0.94 -6.97
C GLN A 275 15.26 -0.59 -7.01
N MET A 276 14.19 -1.17 -6.50
CA MET A 276 13.96 -2.61 -6.60
C MET A 276 13.85 -3.03 -8.06
N GLN A 277 14.54 -4.14 -8.41
CA GLN A 277 14.54 -4.69 -9.76
C GLN A 277 14.00 -6.12 -9.76
N PRO A 278 13.12 -6.48 -10.71
CA PRO A 278 12.69 -7.85 -10.89
C PRO A 278 13.87 -8.77 -11.20
N ARG A 279 13.98 -9.88 -10.45
CA ARG A 279 14.94 -10.98 -10.75
C ARG A 279 14.25 -12.14 -11.43
N VAL A 280 13.10 -12.55 -10.90
CA VAL A 280 12.32 -13.65 -11.46
C VAL A 280 10.90 -13.19 -11.68
N ARG A 281 10.41 -13.40 -12.87
CA ARG A 281 9.05 -13.11 -13.31
C ARG A 281 8.43 -14.37 -13.90
N ARG A 282 7.18 -14.67 -13.53
CA ARG A 282 6.37 -15.69 -14.18
C ARG A 282 5.59 -15.09 -15.36
N PRO A 283 5.15 -15.89 -16.34
CA PRO A 283 4.20 -15.43 -17.35
C PRO A 283 2.90 -14.92 -16.73
N LYS A 284 2.20 -14.01 -17.41
CA LYS A 284 0.85 -13.59 -17.00
C LYS A 284 -0.11 -14.76 -17.19
N PRO A 285 -0.77 -15.29 -16.16
CA PRO A 285 -1.83 -16.26 -16.36
C PRO A 285 -3.05 -15.59 -16.98
N LYS A 286 -3.87 -16.34 -17.69
CA LYS A 286 -5.19 -15.91 -18.16
C LYS A 286 -6.14 -15.78 -16.97
N TYR A 287 -6.07 -16.72 -16.04
CA TYR A 287 -6.77 -16.70 -14.77
C TYR A 287 -6.11 -17.65 -13.76
N TYR A 288 -6.40 -17.44 -12.48
CA TYR A 288 -6.17 -18.45 -11.45
C TYR A 288 -7.46 -19.23 -11.21
N ALA A 289 -7.32 -20.51 -10.93
CA ALA A 289 -8.41 -21.41 -10.57
C ALA A 289 -8.19 -21.91 -9.15
N LEU A 290 -9.01 -21.45 -8.20
CA LEU A 290 -8.98 -21.90 -6.80
C LEU A 290 -9.98 -23.03 -6.62
N ASP A 291 -9.51 -24.18 -6.13
CA ASP A 291 -10.39 -25.29 -5.79
C ASP A 291 -11.45 -24.83 -4.75
N LYS A 292 -12.72 -25.04 -5.07
CA LYS A 292 -13.84 -24.60 -4.24
C LYS A 292 -13.79 -25.22 -2.85
N SER A 293 -13.23 -26.43 -2.71
CA SER A 293 -13.06 -27.11 -1.42
C SER A 293 -12.05 -26.43 -0.51
N ALA A 294 -11.18 -25.55 -1.04
CA ALA A 294 -10.18 -24.80 -0.29
C ALA A 294 -10.69 -23.45 0.25
N LEU A 295 -11.97 -23.11 0.03
CA LEU A 295 -12.57 -21.90 0.57
C LEU A 295 -12.70 -22.01 2.09
N THR A 296 -11.84 -21.31 2.83
CA THR A 296 -11.93 -21.22 4.29
C THR A 296 -12.97 -20.17 4.72
N PRO A 297 -13.57 -20.31 5.94
CA PRO A 297 -14.45 -19.28 6.47
C PRO A 297 -13.80 -17.88 6.53
N GLU A 298 -12.51 -17.81 6.80
CA GLU A 298 -11.71 -16.57 6.83
C GLU A 298 -11.62 -15.94 5.44
N LEU A 299 -11.34 -16.72 4.41
CA LEU A 299 -11.26 -16.25 3.03
C LEU A 299 -12.63 -15.79 2.52
N ILE A 300 -13.71 -16.45 2.90
CA ILE A 300 -15.08 -16.03 2.58
C ILE A 300 -15.39 -14.70 3.28
N ARG A 301 -15.12 -14.59 4.59
CA ARG A 301 -15.39 -13.36 5.37
C ARG A 301 -14.61 -12.14 4.87
N SER A 302 -13.41 -12.34 4.31
CA SER A 302 -12.60 -11.23 3.76
C SER A 302 -13.28 -10.47 2.61
N GLY A 303 -14.29 -11.05 1.99
CA GLY A 303 -14.96 -10.49 0.82
C GLY A 303 -14.10 -10.40 -0.44
N LEU A 304 -12.89 -10.96 -0.44
CA LEU A 304 -11.97 -10.90 -1.58
C LEU A 304 -12.55 -11.58 -2.84
N LEU A 305 -13.33 -12.64 -2.67
CA LEU A 305 -13.82 -13.49 -3.77
C LEU A 305 -15.32 -13.30 -4.06
N VAL A 306 -15.97 -12.29 -3.50
CA VAL A 306 -17.46 -12.13 -3.56
C VAL A 306 -18.01 -12.11 -4.99
N ASN A 307 -17.29 -11.53 -5.94
CA ASN A 307 -17.76 -11.37 -7.32
C ASN A 307 -17.11 -12.37 -8.30
N GLN A 308 -16.50 -13.44 -7.80
CA GLN A 308 -15.82 -14.40 -8.66
C GLN A 308 -16.75 -15.51 -9.09
N GLU A 309 -16.69 -15.89 -10.38
CA GLU A 309 -17.46 -17.00 -10.93
C GLU A 309 -16.97 -18.36 -10.43
N THR A 310 -17.88 -19.33 -10.32
CA THR A 310 -17.52 -20.75 -10.14
C THR A 310 -17.75 -21.49 -11.45
N LYS A 311 -16.74 -22.28 -11.90
CA LYS A 311 -16.82 -23.10 -13.11
C LYS A 311 -16.38 -24.54 -12.84
N SER A 312 -17.02 -25.48 -13.53
CA SER A 312 -16.50 -26.84 -13.64
C SER A 312 -15.41 -26.87 -14.71
N LEU A 313 -14.22 -27.30 -14.34
CA LEU A 313 -13.08 -27.41 -15.25
C LEU A 313 -12.65 -28.87 -15.43
N ASN A 314 -12.16 -29.18 -16.63
CA ASN A 314 -11.43 -30.40 -16.95
C ASN A 314 -10.39 -30.05 -18.02
N GLN A 315 -9.21 -29.59 -17.54
CA GLN A 315 -8.18 -29.06 -18.44
C GLN A 315 -6.79 -29.10 -17.83
N LYS A 316 -5.78 -28.85 -18.68
CA LYS A 316 -4.40 -28.65 -18.22
C LYS A 316 -4.25 -27.34 -17.42
N ALA A 317 -3.40 -27.41 -16.41
CA ALA A 317 -3.10 -26.30 -15.52
C ALA A 317 -1.65 -26.39 -15.02
N MET A 318 -1.13 -25.28 -14.48
CA MET A 318 0.12 -25.26 -13.75
C MET A 318 -0.17 -25.22 -12.24
N ALA A 319 0.21 -26.27 -11.54
CA ALA A 319 0.11 -26.36 -10.08
C ALA A 319 1.37 -25.81 -9.42
N TYR A 320 1.23 -25.29 -8.22
CA TYR A 320 2.33 -24.86 -7.34
C TYR A 320 2.67 -26.00 -6.38
N GLU A 321 3.75 -26.71 -6.63
CA GLU A 321 4.27 -27.74 -5.73
C GLU A 321 5.23 -27.11 -4.72
N VAL A 322 4.93 -27.24 -3.42
CA VAL A 322 5.72 -26.65 -2.33
C VAL A 322 7.03 -27.43 -2.16
N THR A 323 8.16 -26.79 -2.42
CA THR A 323 9.49 -27.38 -2.29
C THR A 323 10.18 -27.03 -0.98
N GLN A 324 9.89 -25.86 -0.41
CA GLN A 324 10.42 -25.40 0.87
C GLN A 324 9.35 -24.67 1.67
N ARG A 325 9.42 -24.77 3.00
CA ARG A 325 8.55 -24.05 3.94
C ARG A 325 9.33 -23.66 5.19
N THR A 326 9.20 -22.42 5.62
CA THR A 326 9.70 -21.90 6.90
C THR A 326 8.60 -21.12 7.60
N GLU A 327 8.49 -21.28 8.92
CA GLU A 327 7.52 -20.55 9.73
C GLU A 327 8.12 -19.26 10.28
N GLY A 328 7.28 -18.24 10.51
CA GLY A 328 7.65 -16.96 11.07
C GLY A 328 6.46 -16.25 11.70
N LEU A 329 6.71 -15.04 12.22
CA LEU A 329 5.67 -14.13 12.69
C LEU A 329 5.58 -12.94 11.74
N GLY A 330 4.36 -12.59 11.38
CA GLY A 330 4.04 -11.40 10.59
C GLY A 330 3.62 -10.20 11.45
N ALA A 331 3.10 -9.17 10.80
CA ALA A 331 2.45 -8.07 11.50
C ALA A 331 1.25 -8.58 12.32
N ASN A 332 0.90 -7.86 13.39
CA ASN A 332 -0.18 -8.25 14.31
C ASN A 332 0.06 -9.62 15.01
N ASN A 333 1.33 -10.06 15.12
CA ASN A 333 1.72 -11.36 15.71
C ASN A 333 1.06 -12.58 15.04
N GLN A 334 0.58 -12.46 13.82
CA GLN A 334 0.02 -13.58 13.07
C GLN A 334 1.12 -14.58 12.69
N ARG A 335 0.80 -15.86 12.76
CA ARG A 335 1.67 -16.89 12.21
C ARG A 335 1.73 -16.72 10.69
N THR A 336 2.93 -16.67 10.15
CA THR A 336 3.18 -16.60 8.71
C THR A 336 4.07 -17.74 8.29
N GLN A 337 4.01 -18.11 7.04
CA GLN A 337 4.88 -19.14 6.46
C GLN A 337 5.48 -18.63 5.15
N LYS A 338 6.77 -18.79 5.00
CA LYS A 338 7.46 -18.51 3.76
C LYS A 338 7.62 -19.81 2.99
N VAL A 339 7.21 -19.81 1.73
CA VAL A 339 7.30 -20.99 0.87
C VAL A 339 8.10 -20.71 -0.39
N LEU A 340 8.68 -21.75 -0.98
CA LEU A 340 9.14 -21.76 -2.35
C LEU A 340 8.37 -22.86 -3.08
N CYS A 341 7.97 -22.58 -4.32
CA CYS A 341 7.20 -23.52 -5.13
C CYS A 341 7.81 -23.70 -6.50
N THR A 342 7.66 -24.91 -7.03
CA THR A 342 7.93 -25.20 -8.44
C THR A 342 6.60 -25.34 -9.18
N LEU A 343 6.52 -24.77 -10.38
CA LEU A 343 5.36 -24.96 -11.26
C LEU A 343 5.48 -26.33 -11.94
N VAL A 344 4.43 -27.15 -11.79
CA VAL A 344 4.32 -28.47 -12.40
C VAL A 344 3.05 -28.58 -13.24
N SER A 345 3.15 -29.15 -14.45
CA SER A 345 1.98 -29.38 -15.28
C SER A 345 1.09 -30.47 -14.71
N THR A 346 -0.20 -30.21 -14.64
CA THR A 346 -1.21 -31.16 -14.14
C THR A 346 -2.49 -31.06 -14.94
N THR A 347 -3.40 -32.00 -14.76
CA THR A 347 -4.80 -31.90 -15.23
C THR A 347 -5.70 -31.71 -14.03
N ILE A 348 -6.51 -30.66 -14.03
CA ILE A 348 -7.48 -30.37 -12.99
C ILE A 348 -8.89 -30.77 -13.43
N THR A 349 -9.65 -31.35 -12.53
CA THR A 349 -11.06 -31.71 -12.75
C THR A 349 -11.85 -31.40 -11.48
N GLY A 350 -12.94 -30.65 -11.59
CA GLY A 350 -13.78 -30.27 -10.46
C GLY A 350 -14.37 -28.88 -10.58
N GLU A 351 -14.86 -28.34 -9.47
CA GLU A 351 -15.39 -26.97 -9.37
C GLU A 351 -14.36 -26.00 -8.81
N PHE A 352 -14.16 -24.89 -9.51
CA PHE A 352 -13.16 -23.88 -9.19
C PHE A 352 -13.77 -22.49 -9.18
N VAL A 353 -13.32 -21.66 -8.25
CA VAL A 353 -13.49 -20.21 -8.28
C VAL A 353 -12.48 -19.64 -9.28
N ILE A 354 -12.97 -18.90 -10.28
CA ILE A 354 -12.16 -18.34 -11.36
C ILE A 354 -11.82 -16.90 -11.07
N ILE A 355 -10.52 -16.62 -11.04
CA ILE A 355 -9.98 -15.28 -10.79
C ILE A 355 -9.37 -14.77 -12.10
N SER A 356 -10.16 -14.02 -12.86
CA SER A 356 -9.77 -13.46 -14.15
C SER A 356 -8.65 -12.44 -14.01
N MET A 357 -7.68 -12.49 -14.92
CA MET A 357 -6.60 -11.50 -15.02
C MET A 357 -6.89 -10.39 -16.05
N ASP A 358 -8.06 -10.43 -16.67
CA ASP A 358 -8.55 -9.37 -17.57
C ASP A 358 -9.44 -8.37 -16.83
N ASP A 359 -9.87 -8.69 -15.60
CA ASP A 359 -10.70 -7.84 -14.76
C ASP A 359 -9.87 -7.12 -13.68
N LEU A 360 -10.35 -5.96 -13.24
CA LEU A 360 -9.75 -5.31 -12.07
C LEU A 360 -10.23 -6.00 -10.78
N PRO A 361 -9.35 -6.14 -9.79
CA PRO A 361 -7.95 -5.67 -9.69
C PRO A 361 -6.91 -6.76 -10.03
N ALA A 362 -6.62 -6.98 -11.32
CA ALA A 362 -5.74 -8.05 -11.78
C ALA A 362 -4.40 -8.14 -11.03
N ARG A 363 -3.78 -6.99 -10.71
CA ARG A 363 -2.46 -6.94 -10.06
C ARG A 363 -2.50 -7.35 -8.59
N LEU A 364 -3.63 -7.17 -7.92
CA LEU A 364 -3.84 -7.64 -6.55
C LEU A 364 -3.78 -9.18 -6.48
N TRP A 365 -4.29 -9.85 -7.51
CA TRP A 365 -4.31 -11.31 -7.54
C TRP A 365 -2.90 -11.91 -7.62
N TYR A 366 -1.92 -11.23 -8.21
CA TYR A 366 -0.52 -11.65 -8.12
C TYR A 366 -0.04 -11.71 -6.67
N GLU A 367 -0.32 -10.68 -5.88
CA GLU A 367 0.09 -10.61 -4.47
C GLU A 367 -0.55 -11.73 -3.63
N LEU A 368 -1.75 -12.18 -4.01
CA LEU A 368 -2.51 -13.21 -3.28
C LEU A 368 -2.18 -14.63 -3.72
N PHE A 369 -2.03 -14.86 -5.05
CA PHE A 369 -1.90 -16.19 -5.62
C PHE A 369 -0.47 -16.63 -5.94
N GLU A 370 0.51 -15.73 -5.91
CA GLU A 370 1.92 -16.12 -6.02
C GLU A 370 2.46 -16.46 -4.64
N PRO A 371 2.70 -17.75 -4.34
CA PRO A 371 2.91 -18.23 -2.97
C PRO A 371 4.17 -17.70 -2.30
N GLU A 372 5.18 -17.30 -3.08
CA GLU A 372 6.44 -16.73 -2.60
C GLU A 372 6.29 -15.29 -2.09
N LEU A 373 5.25 -14.58 -2.50
CA LEU A 373 5.05 -13.17 -2.13
C LEU A 373 4.60 -13.01 -0.67
N ASP A 374 5.01 -11.89 -0.08
CA ASP A 374 4.82 -11.63 1.37
C ASP A 374 3.34 -11.53 1.79
N ASN A 375 2.43 -11.31 0.85
CA ASN A 375 1.01 -11.14 1.11
C ASN A 375 0.14 -12.24 0.50
N SER A 376 0.73 -13.36 0.08
CA SER A 376 0.00 -14.47 -0.50
C SER A 376 -0.95 -15.14 0.51
N LEU A 377 -2.00 -15.77 -0.01
CA LEU A 377 -2.97 -16.55 0.77
C LEU A 377 -2.28 -17.63 1.60
N VAL A 378 -1.26 -18.29 1.02
CA VAL A 378 -0.46 -19.31 1.71
C VAL A 378 0.35 -18.69 2.82
N ARG A 379 1.08 -17.60 2.55
CA ARG A 379 1.94 -16.97 3.55
C ARG A 379 1.18 -16.49 4.79
N ASN A 380 -0.04 -16.03 4.59
CA ASN A 380 -0.90 -15.54 5.67
C ASN A 380 -1.80 -16.63 6.29
N GLY A 381 -1.59 -17.91 5.92
CA GLY A 381 -2.28 -19.04 6.54
C GLY A 381 -3.75 -19.18 6.14
N LEU A 382 -4.23 -18.48 5.11
CA LEU A 382 -5.59 -18.64 4.59
C LEU A 382 -5.73 -19.91 3.73
N ILE A 383 -4.62 -20.42 3.22
CA ILE A 383 -4.51 -21.69 2.51
C ILE A 383 -3.38 -22.47 3.16
N GLU A 384 -3.68 -23.70 3.57
CA GLU A 384 -2.70 -24.61 4.14
C GLU A 384 -1.73 -25.14 3.08
N CYS A 385 -0.48 -25.39 3.47
CA CYS A 385 0.52 -25.96 2.59
C CYS A 385 1.42 -26.97 3.31
N SER A 386 1.94 -27.94 2.58
CA SER A 386 2.90 -28.92 3.04
C SER A 386 3.95 -29.20 1.97
N ILE A 387 5.20 -29.43 2.37
CA ILE A 387 6.29 -29.75 1.45
C ILE A 387 5.94 -31.04 0.65
N GLY A 388 6.19 -30.99 -0.66
CA GLY A 388 5.87 -32.10 -1.58
C GLY A 388 4.40 -32.20 -1.96
N LYS A 389 3.56 -31.24 -1.58
CA LYS A 389 2.14 -31.17 -1.96
C LYS A 389 1.90 -29.97 -2.89
N GLN A 390 0.91 -30.13 -3.76
CA GLN A 390 0.40 -29.05 -4.60
C GLN A 390 -0.55 -28.17 -3.78
N LEU A 391 -0.49 -26.86 -4.03
CA LEU A 391 -1.46 -25.92 -3.50
C LEU A 391 -2.83 -26.13 -4.18
N PRO A 392 -3.95 -25.82 -3.51
CA PRO A 392 -5.28 -26.03 -4.04
C PRO A 392 -5.72 -24.91 -5.00
N TYR A 393 -4.78 -24.31 -5.72
CA TYR A 393 -5.04 -23.36 -6.78
C TYR A 393 -3.99 -23.46 -7.89
N TYR A 394 -4.35 -23.00 -9.06
CA TYR A 394 -3.64 -23.30 -10.29
C TYR A 394 -3.57 -22.06 -11.17
N ALA A 395 -2.47 -21.89 -11.90
CA ALA A 395 -2.35 -20.88 -12.95
C ALA A 395 -2.71 -21.47 -14.31
N ILE A 396 -3.57 -20.79 -15.05
CA ILE A 396 -4.00 -21.18 -16.40
C ILE A 396 -3.46 -20.16 -17.39
N TYR A 397 -2.75 -20.64 -18.41
CA TYR A 397 -2.06 -19.78 -19.39
C TYR A 397 -2.71 -19.85 -20.79
N GLU A 398 -3.50 -20.88 -21.08
CA GLU A 398 -4.17 -21.11 -22.39
C GLU A 398 -5.69 -21.01 -22.30
#